data_ffb81c283156b4058894d0c27a80e1ea
#
_entry.id   ffb81c283156b4058894d0c27a80e1ea
#
_cell.length_a   1.000
_cell.length_b   1.000
_cell.length_c   1.000
_cell.angle_alpha   90.00
_cell.angle_beta   90.00
_cell.angle_gamma   90.00
#
_symmetry.space_group_name_H-M   'P 1'
#
loop_
_entity.id
_entity.type
_entity.pdbx_description
1 polymer ?
#
loop_
_entity_poly.entity_id
_entity_poly.type
_entity_poly.pdbx_seq_one_letter_code
_entity_poly.pdbx_strand_id
1 'polypeptide(L)'
;MLLIFNIFELGVKENEKNAYVAVGKNNITKSVFNDKGTLGMYLVQEKGKPNMTYMFEVYEDEKSYQKHIKSEQYKEFLRQSPTILTNHKKKIQVMPEYMGDKKFVQTRNTRVNYV
;
A
#
# COMPACT_ATOMS: atom_id res chain seq x y z
N MET A 1 -19.99 1.44 4.88
CA MET A 1 -18.93 0.48 4.70
C MET A 1 -17.60 1.08 5.11
N LEU A 2 -16.78 0.34 5.86
CA LEU A 2 -15.52 0.85 6.39
C LEU A 2 -14.40 0.76 5.37
N LEU A 3 -13.51 1.75 5.39
CA LEU A 3 -12.27 1.70 4.62
C LEU A 3 -11.38 0.56 5.10
N ILE A 4 -10.57 0.02 4.20
CA ILE A 4 -9.47 -0.87 4.54
C ILE A 4 -8.21 -0.02 4.52
N PHE A 5 -7.48 -0.01 5.63
CA PHE A 5 -6.22 0.72 5.75
C PHE A 5 -5.15 -0.25 6.27
N ASN A 6 -4.21 -0.60 5.41
CA ASN A 6 -3.13 -1.51 5.74
C ASN A 6 -1.81 -0.78 5.83
N ILE A 7 -1.01 -1.18 6.82
CA ILE A 7 0.37 -0.70 6.96
C ILE A 7 1.28 -1.93 6.94
N PHE A 8 2.22 -1.94 6.01
CA PHE A 8 3.22 -3.01 5.92
C PHE A 8 4.58 -2.45 6.30
N GLU A 9 5.29 -3.14 7.18
CA GLU A 9 6.67 -2.86 7.50
C GLU A 9 7.50 -3.96 6.84
N LEU A 10 8.37 -3.59 5.92
CA LEU A 10 9.09 -4.54 5.08
C LEU A 10 10.58 -4.23 5.06
N GLY A 11 11.39 -5.24 5.40
CA GLY A 11 12.82 -5.16 5.24
C GLY A 11 13.21 -5.47 3.79
N VAL A 12 14.11 -4.69 3.23
CA VAL A 12 14.61 -4.86 1.86
C VAL A 12 16.05 -5.33 1.92
N LYS A 13 16.39 -6.34 1.12
CA LYS A 13 17.76 -6.86 1.06
C LYS A 13 18.72 -5.78 0.60
N GLU A 14 19.93 -5.82 1.15
CA GLU A 14 20.99 -4.92 0.74
C GLU A 14 21.22 -5.04 -0.77
N ASN A 15 21.41 -3.92 -1.43
CA ASN A 15 21.59 -3.81 -2.88
C ASN A 15 20.33 -4.11 -3.72
N GLU A 16 19.18 -4.37 -3.09
CA GLU A 16 17.90 -4.62 -3.81
C GLU A 16 16.93 -3.45 -3.71
N LYS A 17 17.37 -2.32 -3.17
CA LYS A 17 16.51 -1.16 -2.98
C LYS A 17 15.91 -0.63 -4.29
N ASN A 18 16.74 -0.53 -5.32
CA ASN A 18 16.27 -0.02 -6.61
C ASN A 18 15.25 -0.95 -7.25
N ALA A 19 15.46 -2.26 -7.15
CA ALA A 19 14.51 -3.24 -7.66
C ALA A 19 13.18 -3.16 -6.89
N TYR A 20 13.26 -2.99 -5.56
CA TYR A 20 12.08 -2.85 -4.72
C TYR A 20 11.27 -1.60 -5.10
N VAL A 21 11.95 -0.46 -5.24
CA VAL A 21 11.28 0.79 -5.61
C VAL A 21 10.62 0.65 -7.00
N ALA A 22 11.29 0.00 -7.94
CA ALA A 22 10.75 -0.18 -9.29
C ALA A 22 9.46 -1.01 -9.28
N VAL A 23 9.45 -2.16 -8.60
CA VAL A 23 8.26 -3.02 -8.55
C VAL A 23 7.15 -2.39 -7.70
N GLY A 24 7.51 -1.67 -6.64
CA GLY A 24 6.57 -0.93 -5.82
C GLY A 24 5.92 0.21 -6.60
N LYS A 25 6.70 0.94 -7.38
CA LYS A 25 6.19 2.02 -8.22
C LYS A 25 5.20 1.48 -9.26
N ASN A 26 5.50 0.35 -9.88
CA ASN A 26 4.60 -0.29 -10.82
C ASN A 26 3.28 -0.67 -10.15
N ASN A 27 3.34 -1.29 -8.97
CA ASN A 27 2.16 -1.67 -8.21
C ASN A 27 1.32 -0.45 -7.85
N ILE A 28 1.94 0.58 -7.31
CA ILE A 28 1.25 1.81 -6.89
C ILE A 28 0.61 2.50 -8.09
N THR A 29 1.37 2.72 -9.15
CA THR A 29 0.89 3.47 -10.31
C THR A 29 -0.31 2.79 -10.94
N LYS A 30 -0.23 1.49 -11.20
CA LYS A 30 -1.34 0.75 -11.80
C LYS A 30 -2.54 0.65 -10.88
N SER A 31 -2.30 0.44 -9.58
CA SER A 31 -3.40 0.28 -8.63
C SER A 31 -4.16 1.59 -8.42
N VAL A 32 -3.46 2.68 -8.20
CA VAL A 32 -4.10 3.96 -7.90
C VAL A 32 -4.81 4.53 -9.13
N PHE A 33 -4.21 4.40 -10.31
CA PHE A 33 -4.79 4.98 -11.52
C PHE A 33 -5.82 4.10 -12.22
N ASN A 34 -5.72 2.77 -12.07
CA ASN A 34 -6.62 1.85 -12.79
C ASN A 34 -7.71 1.25 -11.92
N ASP A 35 -7.50 1.15 -10.60
CA ASP A 35 -8.46 0.52 -9.70
C ASP A 35 -9.22 1.57 -8.92
N LYS A 36 -10.46 1.78 -9.30
CA LYS A 36 -11.32 2.85 -8.73
C LYS A 36 -11.37 2.83 -7.21
N GLY A 37 -11.39 1.65 -6.61
CA GLY A 37 -11.49 1.52 -5.15
C GLY A 37 -10.16 1.58 -4.41
N THR A 38 -9.03 1.71 -5.10
CA THR A 38 -7.74 1.93 -4.47
C THR A 38 -7.54 3.42 -4.31
N LEU A 39 -7.69 3.91 -3.08
CA LEU A 39 -7.71 5.35 -2.80
C LEU A 39 -6.33 5.95 -2.65
N GLY A 40 -5.38 5.18 -2.15
CA GLY A 40 -4.02 5.67 -1.99
C GLY A 40 -3.06 4.56 -1.64
N MET A 41 -1.82 4.70 -2.09
CA MET A 41 -0.72 3.82 -1.72
C MET A 41 0.54 4.67 -1.60
N TYR A 42 1.30 4.45 -0.54
CA TYR A 42 2.49 5.25 -0.25
C TYR A 42 3.63 4.32 0.15
N LEU A 43 4.72 4.41 -0.57
CA LEU A 43 5.94 3.66 -0.28
C LEU A 43 6.96 4.63 0.29
N VAL A 44 7.38 4.37 1.53
CA VAL A 44 8.30 5.26 2.23
C VAL A 44 9.42 4.46 2.88
N GLN A 45 10.52 5.14 3.15
CA GLN A 45 11.68 4.57 3.83
C GLN A 45 11.82 5.25 5.19
N GLU A 46 12.21 4.48 6.19
CA GLU A 46 12.53 5.07 7.48
C GLU A 46 13.80 5.91 7.36
N LYS A 47 13.72 7.15 7.82
CA LYS A 47 14.86 8.05 7.75
C LYS A 47 16.05 7.47 8.52
N GLY A 48 17.21 7.39 7.86
CA GLY A 48 18.41 6.82 8.47
C GLY A 48 18.50 5.30 8.40
N LYS A 49 17.49 4.61 7.88
CA LYS A 49 17.49 3.15 7.75
C LYS A 49 17.06 2.76 6.33
N PRO A 50 17.99 2.76 5.37
CA PRO A 50 17.65 2.62 3.96
C PRO A 50 17.01 1.29 3.59
N ASN A 51 17.17 0.25 4.41
CA ASN A 51 16.59 -1.06 4.13
C ASN A 51 15.30 -1.33 4.89
N MET A 52 14.80 -0.35 5.64
CA MET A 52 13.52 -0.46 6.32
C MET A 52 12.50 0.42 5.61
N THR A 53 11.45 -0.22 5.09
CA THR A 53 10.42 0.46 4.31
C THR A 53 9.04 0.20 4.86
N TYR A 54 8.12 1.08 4.51
CA TYR A 54 6.72 0.96 4.89
C TYR A 54 5.85 1.20 3.66
N MET A 55 4.80 0.40 3.52
CA MET A 55 3.79 0.60 2.50
C MET A 55 2.47 0.90 3.20
N PHE A 56 1.87 2.03 2.88
CA PHE A 56 0.53 2.40 3.35
C PHE A 56 -0.44 2.21 2.20
N GLU A 57 -1.55 1.51 2.46
CA GLU A 57 -2.54 1.20 1.43
C GLU A 57 -3.93 1.51 1.96
N VAL A 58 -4.69 2.25 1.17
CA VAL A 58 -6.06 2.61 1.53
C VAL A 58 -7.00 2.18 0.41
N TYR A 59 -8.00 1.37 0.76
CA TYR A 59 -9.02 0.89 -0.16
C TYR A 59 -10.39 1.34 0.30
N GLU A 60 -11.27 1.62 -0.65
CA GLU A 60 -12.64 2.08 -0.37
C GLU A 60 -13.42 1.08 0.48
N ASP A 61 -13.23 -0.22 0.24
CA ASP A 61 -13.93 -1.29 0.92
C ASP A 61 -13.20 -2.62 0.74
N GLU A 62 -13.72 -3.67 1.36
CA GLU A 62 -13.16 -5.01 1.28
C GLU A 62 -13.15 -5.54 -0.16
N LYS A 63 -14.20 -5.25 -0.92
CA LYS A 63 -14.28 -5.67 -2.32
C LYS A 63 -13.14 -5.10 -3.15
N SER A 64 -12.83 -3.84 -2.93
CA SER A 64 -11.72 -3.16 -3.61
C SER A 64 -10.38 -3.76 -3.23
N TYR A 65 -10.20 -4.08 -1.95
CA TYR A 65 -8.99 -4.75 -1.49
C TYR A 65 -8.86 -6.14 -2.14
N GLN A 66 -9.93 -6.93 -2.18
CA GLN A 66 -9.92 -8.25 -2.82
C GLN A 66 -9.58 -8.15 -4.31
N LYS A 67 -10.06 -7.13 -4.99
CA LYS A 67 -9.71 -6.87 -6.37
C LYS A 67 -8.22 -6.59 -6.53
N HIS A 68 -7.65 -5.81 -5.61
CA HIS A 68 -6.22 -5.48 -5.63
C HIS A 68 -5.35 -6.74 -5.52
N ILE A 69 -5.66 -7.62 -4.56
CA ILE A 69 -4.81 -8.82 -4.35
C ILE A 69 -4.92 -9.84 -5.49
N LYS A 70 -5.87 -9.67 -6.39
CA LYS A 70 -6.03 -10.48 -7.60
C LYS A 70 -5.46 -9.79 -8.84
N SER A 71 -4.94 -8.58 -8.70
CA SER A 71 -4.43 -7.80 -9.82
C SER A 71 -3.09 -8.31 -10.35
N GLU A 72 -2.82 -8.03 -11.61
CA GLU A 72 -1.55 -8.42 -12.23
C GLU A 72 -0.36 -7.69 -11.59
N GLN A 73 -0.51 -6.42 -11.24
CA GLN A 73 0.56 -5.65 -10.61
C GLN A 73 0.91 -6.19 -9.23
N TYR A 74 -0.09 -6.66 -8.47
CA TYR A 74 0.17 -7.26 -7.17
C TYR A 74 0.83 -8.64 -7.32
N LYS A 75 0.37 -9.44 -8.27
CA LYS A 75 0.99 -10.74 -8.57
C LYS A 75 2.44 -10.57 -8.97
N GLU A 76 2.75 -9.54 -9.77
CA GLU A 76 4.13 -9.24 -10.14
C GLU A 76 4.98 -8.87 -8.91
N PHE A 77 4.43 -8.06 -8.02
CA PHE A 77 5.09 -7.74 -6.76
C PHE A 77 5.40 -9.01 -5.96
N LEU A 78 4.42 -9.90 -5.82
CA LEU A 78 4.61 -11.16 -5.11
C LEU A 78 5.65 -12.06 -5.76
N ARG A 79 5.70 -12.09 -7.08
CA ARG A 79 6.64 -12.92 -7.83
C ARG A 79 8.07 -12.49 -7.57
N GLN A 80 8.32 -11.20 -7.43
CA GLN A 80 9.65 -10.65 -7.21
C GLN A 80 10.07 -10.58 -5.75
N SER A 81 9.11 -10.59 -4.83
CA SER A 81 9.34 -10.40 -3.40
C SER A 81 10.41 -11.32 -2.79
N PRO A 82 10.46 -12.62 -3.08
CA PRO A 82 11.46 -13.51 -2.47
C PRO A 82 12.90 -13.10 -2.75
N THR A 83 13.15 -12.48 -3.90
CA THR A 83 14.49 -12.02 -4.27
C THR A 83 14.85 -10.70 -3.61
N ILE A 84 13.86 -9.87 -3.31
CA ILE A 84 14.03 -8.48 -2.89
C ILE A 84 13.90 -8.29 -1.37
N LEU A 85 12.97 -9.00 -0.73
CA LEU A 85 12.63 -8.77 0.67
C LEU A 85 13.39 -9.70 1.62
N THR A 86 13.68 -9.18 2.82
CA THR A 86 14.20 -9.98 3.92
C THR A 86 13.04 -10.72 4.61
N ASN A 87 13.36 -11.43 5.71
CA ASN A 87 12.33 -12.07 6.52
C ASN A 87 11.56 -11.08 7.41
N HIS A 88 12.00 -9.82 7.46
CA HIS A 88 11.32 -8.81 8.26
C HIS A 88 10.05 -8.35 7.54
N LYS A 89 8.91 -8.81 8.03
CA LYS A 89 7.61 -8.46 7.46
C LYS A 89 6.58 -8.36 8.57
N LYS A 90 5.92 -7.22 8.65
CA LYS A 90 4.84 -7.00 9.60
C LYS A 90 3.69 -6.31 8.90
N LYS A 91 2.48 -6.83 9.08
CA LYS A 91 1.27 -6.20 8.56
C LYS A 91 0.39 -5.79 9.73
N ILE A 92 -0.07 -4.53 9.69
CA ILE A 92 -1.04 -4.01 10.63
C ILE A 92 -2.22 -3.49 9.82
N GLN A 93 -3.42 -3.98 10.12
CA GLN A 93 -4.63 -3.41 9.57
C GLN A 93 -5.22 -2.48 10.62
N VAL A 94 -5.45 -1.24 10.25
CA VAL A 94 -5.96 -0.22 11.17
C VAL A 94 -7.32 0.25 10.73
N MET A 95 -8.07 0.80 11.69
CA MET A 95 -9.37 1.42 11.41
C MET A 95 -9.20 2.93 11.54
N PRO A 96 -9.41 3.68 10.47
CA PRO A 96 -9.27 5.14 10.54
C PRO A 96 -10.28 5.74 11.51
N GLU A 97 -9.82 6.57 12.41
CA GLU A 97 -10.71 7.37 13.24
C GLU A 97 -11.16 8.63 12.50
N TYR A 98 -10.23 9.26 11.81
CA TYR A 98 -10.50 10.42 10.97
C TYR A 98 -9.39 10.55 9.94
N MET A 99 -9.75 10.81 8.71
CA MET A 99 -8.80 10.99 7.62
C MET A 99 -9.16 12.28 6.88
N GLY A 100 -8.16 13.09 6.62
CA GLY A 100 -8.35 14.30 5.82
C GLY A 100 -7.13 14.54 4.95
N ASP A 101 -7.36 14.89 3.69
CA ASP A 101 -6.32 15.37 2.78
C ASP A 101 -6.94 16.35 1.80
N LYS A 102 -6.19 16.72 0.77
CA LYS A 102 -6.69 17.68 -0.22
C LYS A 102 -7.77 17.11 -1.13
N LYS A 103 -7.98 15.79 -1.12
CA LYS A 103 -8.89 15.10 -2.03
C LYS A 103 -10.14 14.55 -1.36
N PHE A 104 -10.05 14.15 -0.09
CA PHE A 104 -11.21 13.58 0.60
C PHE A 104 -11.12 13.81 2.11
N VAL A 105 -12.29 13.70 2.77
CA VAL A 105 -12.40 13.70 4.23
C VAL A 105 -13.20 12.46 4.62
N GLN A 106 -12.73 11.72 5.62
CA GLN A 106 -13.34 10.47 6.02
C GLN A 106 -13.27 10.26 7.53
N THR A 107 -14.40 9.90 8.15
CA THR A 107 -14.44 9.38 9.51
C THR A 107 -14.61 7.86 9.44
N ARG A 108 -14.38 7.18 10.58
CA ARG A 108 -14.40 5.72 10.64
C ARG A 108 -15.66 5.08 10.08
N ASN A 109 -16.82 5.66 10.34
CA ASN A 109 -18.11 5.08 9.94
C ASN A 109 -18.79 5.83 8.80
N THR A 110 -18.06 6.65 8.08
CA THR A 110 -18.59 7.51 7.02
C THR A 110 -18.01 7.09 5.68
N ARG A 111 -18.79 7.23 4.63
CA ARG A 111 -18.28 6.99 3.27
C ARG A 111 -17.26 8.07 2.92
N VAL A 112 -16.35 7.73 2.00
CA VAL A 112 -15.37 8.67 1.49
C VAL A 112 -16.07 9.82 0.79
N ASN A 113 -15.67 11.04 1.12
CA ASN A 113 -16.16 12.26 0.47
C ASN A 113 -14.98 12.91 -0.25
N TYR A 114 -15.11 13.06 -1.56
CA TYR A 114 -14.11 13.73 -2.37
C TYR A 114 -14.40 15.24 -2.41
N VAL A 115 -13.36 16.02 -2.20
CA VAL A 115 -13.47 17.48 -2.23
C VAL A 115 -13.08 18.05 -3.57
#